data_5c78f9069fce12c504d8903ead9fcd3d
#
_entry.id   5c78f9069fce12c504d8903ead9fcd3d
#
_cell.length_a   1.000
_cell.length_b   1.000
_cell.length_c   1.000
_cell.angle_alpha   90.00
_cell.angle_beta   90.00
_cell.angle_gamma   90.00
#
_symmetry.space_group_name_H-M   'P 1'
#
loop_
_entity.id
_entity.type
_entity.pdbx_description
1 polymer ?
#
loop_
_entity_poly.entity_id
_entity_poly.type
_entity_poly.pdbx_seq_one_letter_code
_entity_poly.pdbx_strand_id
1 'polypeptide(L)'
;AVTNKNVITLEGSKSTGIFGENKSTLLNDATGNITLKDEASVGIFSKSNTNKAQNKGTILTEKKKSAGMFGSKGELENTNSITTTEEESAGMYVEHSKATNKKTILIKGKASAGVYAKLSDATGGTASGENEGTDAVITIEKEGSAGMLGEVKSTVATGTATTLTLTNSGNINVKTKNSTGMMLTNDLASLAKDNVKAENNGIITLESTTKADNKNIGILANKKATGINSETINVNTLESVGMLGQAASSVVNKKTINLSAEKGIGMLAKDTDSTATNEDTINVNGKQSSGMLAQTAGKAENKKSIIVTAESGVGIFVSDTGTGVNTSTGEITLENKNAVGIFAKNNGTTDHTAENAGKIVLGKADGST
;
A
#
# COMPACT_ATOMS: atom_id res chain seq x y z
N ALA A 1 33.29 7.69 9.16
CA ALA A 1 31.92 8.02 9.60
C ALA A 1 31.68 9.52 9.51
N VAL A 2 30.47 9.91 9.13
CA VAL A 2 30.01 11.30 9.16
C VAL A 2 28.83 11.36 10.11
N THR A 3 28.91 12.23 11.13
CA THR A 3 27.87 12.33 12.16
C THR A 3 27.42 13.77 12.33
N ASN A 4 26.11 14.02 12.23
CA ASN A 4 25.49 15.26 12.64
C ASN A 4 24.98 15.15 14.07
N LYS A 5 25.41 16.07 14.95
CA LYS A 5 24.95 16.17 16.35
C LYS A 5 24.25 17.50 16.66
N ASN A 6 24.03 18.33 15.64
CA ASN A 6 23.42 19.64 15.79
C ASN A 6 22.50 19.95 14.58
N VAL A 7 22.42 21.16 14.13
CA VAL A 7 21.52 21.62 13.06
C VAL A 7 22.24 21.67 11.73
N ILE A 8 21.63 21.07 10.71
CA ILE A 8 21.96 21.28 9.30
C ILE A 8 20.74 21.92 8.63
N THR A 9 20.90 23.09 8.04
CA THR A 9 19.85 23.75 7.24
C THR A 9 20.34 23.89 5.81
N LEU A 10 19.57 23.36 4.86
CA LEU A 10 19.87 23.46 3.43
C LEU A 10 18.97 24.54 2.82
N GLU A 11 19.57 25.67 2.44
CA GLU A 11 18.85 26.82 1.88
C GLU A 11 18.99 26.95 0.36
N GLY A 12 19.80 26.08 -0.25
CA GLY A 12 19.97 25.99 -1.72
C GLY A 12 19.35 24.72 -2.29
N SER A 13 18.80 24.84 -3.51
CA SER A 13 18.25 23.72 -4.25
C SER A 13 19.29 22.65 -4.59
N LYS A 14 18.85 21.40 -4.75
CA LYS A 14 19.71 20.26 -5.10
C LYS A 14 20.88 20.04 -4.15
N SER A 15 20.70 20.42 -2.89
CA SER A 15 21.72 20.31 -1.84
C SER A 15 21.60 19.01 -1.07
N THR A 16 22.71 18.57 -0.48
CA THR A 16 22.75 17.36 0.37
C THR A 16 23.35 17.70 1.74
N GLY A 17 22.65 17.33 2.82
CA GLY A 17 23.11 17.60 4.18
C GLY A 17 24.25 16.69 4.61
N ILE A 18 24.07 15.38 4.49
CA ILE A 18 25.09 14.36 4.79
C ILE A 18 25.22 13.48 3.56
N PHE A 19 26.43 13.35 3.02
CA PHE A 19 26.75 12.52 1.87
C PHE A 19 27.83 11.49 2.17
N GLY A 20 27.66 10.28 1.67
CA GLY A 20 28.68 9.24 1.76
C GLY A 20 28.74 8.30 0.59
N GLU A 21 29.98 7.98 0.21
CA GLU A 21 30.36 6.94 -0.74
C GLU A 21 31.33 5.94 -0.11
N ASN A 22 31.42 4.75 -0.65
CA ASN A 22 32.46 3.78 -0.36
C ASN A 22 32.73 3.48 1.13
N LYS A 23 31.96 2.56 1.72
CA LYS A 23 32.11 2.09 3.11
C LYS A 23 31.90 3.18 4.17
N SER A 24 31.07 4.16 3.89
CA SER A 24 30.75 5.24 4.83
C SER A 24 29.62 4.87 5.78
N THR A 25 29.73 5.29 7.03
CA THR A 25 28.63 5.30 8.00
C THR A 25 28.14 6.73 8.14
N LEU A 26 26.84 6.95 7.88
CA LEU A 26 26.21 8.26 7.92
C LEU A 26 25.20 8.29 9.08
N LEU A 27 25.33 9.23 9.98
CA LEU A 27 24.50 9.30 11.15
C LEU A 27 23.96 10.72 11.38
N ASN A 28 22.65 10.87 11.38
CA ASN A 28 21.99 11.97 12.06
C ASN A 28 21.69 11.50 13.48
N ASP A 29 22.49 11.96 14.46
CA ASP A 29 22.40 11.51 15.85
C ASP A 29 21.11 11.99 16.53
N ALA A 30 20.82 11.53 17.73
CA ALA A 30 19.58 11.83 18.45
C ALA A 30 19.34 13.34 18.67
N THR A 31 20.41 14.13 18.77
CA THR A 31 20.34 15.59 18.88
C THR A 31 20.40 16.31 17.52
N GLY A 32 20.62 15.56 16.42
CA GLY A 32 20.78 16.11 15.10
C GLY A 32 19.44 16.50 14.46
N ASN A 33 19.36 17.69 13.89
CA ASN A 33 18.22 18.17 13.13
C ASN A 33 18.66 18.54 11.72
N ILE A 34 17.95 18.03 10.71
CA ILE A 34 18.20 18.37 9.30
C ILE A 34 16.93 19.01 8.73
N THR A 35 17.04 20.21 8.20
CA THR A 35 15.93 20.92 7.55
C THR A 35 16.29 21.28 6.12
N LEU A 36 15.45 20.85 5.18
CA LEU A 36 15.59 21.14 3.75
C LEU A 36 14.62 22.26 3.37
N LYS A 37 15.12 23.47 3.17
CA LYS A 37 14.32 24.67 2.86
C LYS A 37 14.23 25.00 1.38
N ASP A 38 14.85 24.19 0.51
CA ASP A 38 14.76 24.37 -0.92
C ASP A 38 14.51 23.04 -1.65
N GLU A 39 14.07 23.13 -2.90
CA GLU A 39 13.59 21.99 -3.67
C GLU A 39 14.69 21.01 -4.13
N ALA A 40 14.29 19.79 -4.41
CA ALA A 40 15.14 18.72 -4.92
C ALA A 40 16.37 18.42 -4.04
N SER A 41 16.26 18.68 -2.74
CA SER A 41 17.33 18.47 -1.76
C SER A 41 17.21 17.16 -1.00
N VAL A 42 18.33 16.67 -0.46
CA VAL A 42 18.42 15.41 0.27
C VAL A 42 19.02 15.63 1.65
N GLY A 43 18.36 15.13 2.70
CA GLY A 43 18.89 15.23 4.06
C GLY A 43 20.13 14.35 4.26
N ILE A 44 20.00 13.05 3.98
CA ILE A 44 21.11 12.07 4.04
C ILE A 44 21.15 11.29 2.73
N PHE A 45 22.27 11.31 2.02
CA PHE A 45 22.47 10.55 0.79
C PHE A 45 23.54 9.46 0.94
N SER A 46 23.11 8.21 0.79
CA SER A 46 23.95 7.00 0.84
C SER A 46 24.08 6.40 -0.58
N LYS A 47 25.27 6.49 -1.20
CA LYS A 47 25.47 6.19 -2.62
C LYS A 47 26.00 4.79 -2.94
N SER A 48 26.51 4.04 -1.99
CA SER A 48 27.18 2.75 -2.25
C SER A 48 26.55 1.62 -1.45
N ASN A 49 26.54 0.40 -2.01
CA ASN A 49 26.03 -0.81 -1.35
C ASN A 49 26.76 -1.21 -0.05
N THR A 50 27.87 -0.58 0.25
CA THR A 50 28.61 -0.78 1.52
C THR A 50 28.33 0.31 2.56
N ASN A 51 27.45 1.27 2.23
CA ASN A 51 27.12 2.37 3.12
C ASN A 51 25.88 2.04 3.94
N LYS A 52 25.87 2.52 5.19
CA LYS A 52 24.70 2.56 6.07
C LYS A 52 24.41 3.98 6.47
N ALA A 53 23.18 4.42 6.28
CA ALA A 53 22.72 5.72 6.71
C ALA A 53 21.62 5.57 7.76
N GLN A 54 21.79 6.21 8.92
CA GLN A 54 20.84 6.13 10.02
C GLN A 54 20.38 7.52 10.46
N ASN A 55 19.07 7.68 10.57
CA ASN A 55 18.45 8.83 11.21
C ASN A 55 17.97 8.46 12.63
N LYS A 56 18.61 9.03 13.66
CA LYS A 56 18.18 8.98 15.06
C LYS A 56 17.64 10.32 15.55
N GLY A 57 17.81 11.38 14.77
CA GLY A 57 17.32 12.72 15.03
C GLY A 57 16.07 13.04 14.21
N THR A 58 15.89 14.30 13.86
CA THR A 58 14.76 14.74 13.03
C THR A 58 15.19 15.15 11.64
N ILE A 59 14.35 14.86 10.64
CA ILE A 59 14.51 15.37 9.28
C ILE A 59 13.21 16.03 8.85
N LEU A 60 13.26 17.27 8.37
CA LEU A 60 12.13 18.02 7.84
C LEU A 60 12.42 18.45 6.39
N THR A 61 11.54 18.06 5.46
CA THR A 61 11.59 18.58 4.09
C THR A 61 10.47 19.60 3.89
N GLU A 62 10.82 20.85 3.64
CA GLU A 62 9.88 21.96 3.51
C GLU A 62 9.55 22.32 2.06
N LYS A 63 10.21 21.71 1.08
CA LYS A 63 10.01 21.98 -0.35
C LYS A 63 9.87 20.71 -1.16
N LYS A 64 9.25 20.87 -2.33
CA LYS A 64 8.92 19.79 -3.26
C LYS A 64 10.13 19.04 -3.80
N LYS A 65 9.88 17.80 -4.24
CA LYS A 65 10.86 16.93 -4.88
C LYS A 65 12.06 16.59 -3.99
N SER A 66 11.90 16.73 -2.67
CA SER A 66 12.96 16.49 -1.69
C SER A 66 12.83 15.11 -1.05
N ALA A 67 13.95 14.56 -0.59
CA ALA A 67 13.98 13.33 0.15
C ALA A 67 14.61 13.53 1.53
N GLY A 68 13.96 13.06 2.58
CA GLY A 68 14.58 13.04 3.90
C GLY A 68 15.86 12.21 3.87
N MET A 69 15.78 10.99 3.34
CA MET A 69 16.92 10.11 3.11
C MET A 69 16.86 9.53 1.70
N PHE A 70 18.00 9.45 1.02
CA PHE A 70 18.14 8.80 -0.29
C PHE A 70 19.25 7.76 -0.28
N GLY A 71 18.94 6.54 -0.74
CA GLY A 71 19.88 5.45 -0.93
C GLY A 71 19.96 5.02 -2.40
N SER A 72 21.07 5.37 -3.06
CA SER A 72 21.41 4.77 -4.35
C SER A 72 22.38 3.62 -4.11
N LYS A 73 21.84 2.41 -3.97
CA LYS A 73 22.55 1.19 -3.53
C LYS A 73 22.96 1.15 -2.04
N GLY A 74 22.84 2.24 -1.28
CA GLY A 74 23.16 2.30 0.15
C GLY A 74 21.93 2.12 1.04
N GLU A 75 22.05 1.36 2.13
CA GLU A 75 20.96 1.08 3.06
C GLU A 75 20.59 2.31 3.90
N LEU A 76 19.29 2.46 4.16
CA LEU A 76 18.72 3.52 4.98
C LEU A 76 17.95 2.95 6.17
N GLU A 77 18.14 3.56 7.34
CA GLU A 77 17.35 3.25 8.54
C GLU A 77 16.86 4.53 9.23
N ASN A 78 15.55 4.64 9.44
CA ASN A 78 14.97 5.69 10.27
C ASN A 78 14.52 5.13 11.61
N THR A 79 15.09 5.65 12.69
CA THR A 79 14.75 5.27 14.08
C THR A 79 14.15 6.44 14.88
N ASN A 80 13.81 7.55 14.22
CA ASN A 80 13.11 8.68 14.84
C ASN A 80 12.11 9.30 13.85
N SER A 81 12.19 10.57 13.51
CA SER A 81 11.16 11.28 12.77
C SER A 81 11.65 11.83 11.43
N ILE A 82 10.83 11.59 10.40
CA ILE A 82 10.95 12.27 9.10
C ILE A 82 9.59 12.88 8.77
N THR A 83 9.57 14.17 8.41
CA THR A 83 8.36 14.87 7.96
C THR A 83 8.57 15.47 6.58
N THR A 84 7.62 15.24 5.67
CA THR A 84 7.58 15.90 4.36
C THR A 84 6.37 16.83 4.30
N THR A 85 6.56 18.10 3.91
CA THR A 85 5.47 19.08 3.91
C THR A 85 4.97 19.47 2.53
N GLU A 86 5.79 19.30 1.49
CA GLU A 86 5.46 19.70 0.13
C GLU A 86 5.41 18.51 -0.84
N GLU A 87 4.84 18.75 -2.00
CA GLU A 87 4.52 17.74 -3.01
C GLU A 87 5.73 17.02 -3.62
N GLU A 88 5.46 15.83 -4.17
CA GLU A 88 6.44 14.99 -4.87
C GLU A 88 7.69 14.66 -4.02
N SER A 89 7.53 14.61 -2.71
CA SER A 89 8.62 14.36 -1.77
C SER A 89 8.58 12.94 -1.18
N ALA A 90 9.71 12.44 -0.71
CA ALA A 90 9.79 11.16 -0.04
C ALA A 90 10.39 11.29 1.37
N GLY A 91 9.85 10.56 2.33
CA GLY A 91 10.52 10.39 3.62
C GLY A 91 11.84 9.67 3.43
N MET A 92 11.78 8.46 2.87
CA MET A 92 12.92 7.64 2.49
C MET A 92 12.75 7.20 1.04
N TYR A 93 13.79 7.36 0.22
CA TYR A 93 13.82 6.91 -1.16
C TYR A 93 15.02 6.00 -1.41
N VAL A 94 14.81 4.83 -1.98
CA VAL A 94 15.88 3.91 -2.36
C VAL A 94 15.78 3.46 -3.81
N GLU A 95 16.94 3.41 -4.47
CA GLU A 95 17.14 2.74 -5.74
C GLU A 95 18.13 1.57 -5.56
N HIS A 96 17.73 0.36 -5.94
CA HIS A 96 18.55 -0.85 -5.82
C HIS A 96 19.11 -1.09 -4.40
N SER A 97 18.31 -0.80 -3.38
CA SER A 97 18.70 -0.86 -1.98
C SER A 97 17.54 -1.09 -1.04
N LYS A 98 17.80 -1.03 0.26
CA LYS A 98 16.84 -1.24 1.35
C LYS A 98 16.62 0.04 2.16
N ALA A 99 15.36 0.38 2.40
CA ALA A 99 14.94 1.41 3.36
C ALA A 99 14.11 0.76 4.48
N THR A 100 14.49 1.01 5.74
CA THR A 100 13.78 0.50 6.92
C THR A 100 13.32 1.65 7.81
N ASN A 101 12.02 1.83 7.94
CA ASN A 101 11.43 2.74 8.93
C ASN A 101 11.09 1.98 10.21
N LYS A 102 11.60 2.45 11.36
CA LYS A 102 11.33 1.88 12.70
C LYS A 102 10.59 2.84 13.63
N LYS A 103 10.29 4.06 13.15
CA LYS A 103 9.57 5.06 13.95
C LYS A 103 8.61 5.86 13.05
N THR A 104 8.68 7.16 13.04
CA THR A 104 7.66 7.99 12.42
C THR A 104 8.07 8.54 11.06
N ILE A 105 7.20 8.37 10.07
CA ILE A 105 7.22 9.15 8.84
C ILE A 105 5.87 9.84 8.69
N LEU A 106 5.86 11.17 8.58
CA LEU A 106 4.68 11.99 8.43
C LEU A 106 4.68 12.68 7.06
N ILE A 107 3.67 12.38 6.24
CA ILE A 107 3.51 12.91 4.88
C ILE A 107 2.43 13.99 4.89
N LYS A 108 2.84 15.25 4.73
CA LYS A 108 1.98 16.43 4.60
C LYS A 108 2.00 17.04 3.20
N GLY A 109 2.82 16.50 2.29
CA GLY A 109 2.88 16.90 0.88
C GLY A 109 1.98 16.04 0.00
N LYS A 110 1.40 16.62 -1.06
CA LYS A 110 0.65 15.88 -2.07
C LYS A 110 1.57 15.01 -2.93
N ALA A 111 1.03 13.95 -3.53
CA ALA A 111 1.76 13.07 -4.44
C ALA A 111 3.12 12.62 -3.89
N SER A 112 3.18 12.38 -2.58
CA SER A 112 4.40 12.06 -1.84
C SER A 112 4.40 10.63 -1.31
N ALA A 113 5.55 10.11 -0.93
CA ALA A 113 5.68 8.77 -0.37
C ALA A 113 6.39 8.77 0.98
N GLY A 114 5.96 7.90 1.91
CA GLY A 114 6.69 7.68 3.15
C GLY A 114 7.97 6.93 2.88
N VAL A 115 7.86 5.71 2.34
CA VAL A 115 8.98 4.91 1.85
C VAL A 115 8.78 4.64 0.37
N TYR A 116 9.75 5.02 -0.46
CA TYR A 116 9.74 4.77 -1.90
C TYR A 116 10.89 3.85 -2.29
N ALA A 117 10.58 2.66 -2.79
CA ALA A 117 11.55 1.70 -3.33
C ALA A 117 11.40 1.60 -4.85
N LYS A 118 12.51 1.72 -5.59
CA LYS A 118 12.49 1.77 -7.05
C LYS A 118 13.59 0.93 -7.68
N LEU A 119 13.25 0.33 -8.80
CA LEU A 119 14.18 -0.28 -9.74
C LEU A 119 14.05 0.42 -11.09
N SER A 120 15.10 1.07 -11.56
CA SER A 120 15.03 1.94 -12.74
C SER A 120 16.19 1.81 -13.73
N ASP A 121 17.28 1.13 -13.37
CA ASP A 121 18.42 0.98 -14.27
C ASP A 121 18.43 -0.39 -14.99
N ALA A 122 19.30 -0.52 -16.01
CA ALA A 122 19.40 -1.71 -16.84
C ALA A 122 20.04 -2.91 -16.12
N THR A 123 20.51 -2.77 -14.88
CA THR A 123 21.27 -3.84 -14.20
C THR A 123 20.37 -4.83 -13.44
N GLY A 124 19.06 -4.50 -13.26
CA GLY A 124 18.18 -5.32 -12.42
C GLY A 124 18.57 -5.24 -10.94
N GLY A 125 18.29 -6.29 -10.16
CA GLY A 125 18.68 -6.38 -8.77
C GLY A 125 17.51 -6.26 -7.79
N THR A 126 17.75 -5.81 -6.58
CA THR A 126 16.74 -5.77 -5.51
C THR A 126 16.51 -4.37 -4.98
N ALA A 127 15.25 -4.04 -4.71
CA ALA A 127 14.88 -2.88 -3.91
C ALA A 127 13.84 -3.29 -2.86
N SER A 128 13.95 -2.76 -1.65
CA SER A 128 12.97 -3.03 -0.61
C SER A 128 12.67 -1.83 0.26
N GLY A 129 11.40 -1.73 0.66
CA GLY A 129 10.92 -0.80 1.65
C GLY A 129 10.29 -1.56 2.82
N GLU A 130 10.66 -1.22 4.04
CA GLU A 130 10.12 -1.84 5.26
C GLU A 130 9.63 -0.77 6.23
N ASN A 131 8.44 -0.99 6.78
CA ASN A 131 7.92 -0.30 7.96
C ASN A 131 7.92 -1.33 9.09
N GLU A 132 9.01 -1.37 9.89
CA GLU A 132 9.39 -2.50 10.74
C GLU A 132 9.07 -2.25 12.21
N GLY A 133 8.26 -3.13 12.77
CA GLY A 133 7.93 -3.16 14.21
C GLY A 133 6.69 -2.33 14.57
N THR A 134 6.10 -2.62 15.72
CA THR A 134 4.84 -2.03 16.19
C THR A 134 4.90 -0.52 16.42
N ASP A 135 6.10 0.01 16.68
CA ASP A 135 6.34 1.44 16.87
C ASP A 135 6.55 2.21 15.56
N ALA A 136 6.69 1.49 14.45
CA ALA A 136 6.85 2.10 13.14
C ALA A 136 5.50 2.60 12.61
N VAL A 137 5.41 3.89 12.34
CA VAL A 137 4.18 4.54 11.88
C VAL A 137 4.44 5.40 10.65
N ILE A 138 3.69 5.17 9.61
CA ILE A 138 3.61 6.06 8.45
C ILE A 138 2.22 6.70 8.42
N THR A 139 2.16 8.03 8.45
CA THR A 139 0.89 8.78 8.40
C THR A 139 0.84 9.64 7.14
N ILE A 140 -0.28 9.56 6.42
CA ILE A 140 -0.54 10.32 5.19
C ILE A 140 -1.66 11.32 5.47
N GLU A 141 -1.36 12.62 5.34
CA GLU A 141 -2.32 13.72 5.57
C GLU A 141 -2.71 14.48 4.30
N LYS A 142 -2.09 14.18 3.16
CA LYS A 142 -2.39 14.86 1.88
C LYS A 142 -2.66 13.88 0.73
N GLU A 143 -3.57 14.30 -0.12
CA GLU A 143 -4.10 13.51 -1.24
C GLU A 143 -3.05 13.09 -2.29
N GLY A 144 -3.34 11.99 -2.98
CA GLY A 144 -2.49 11.46 -4.04
C GLY A 144 -1.20 10.81 -3.53
N SER A 145 -1.09 10.55 -2.23
CA SER A 145 0.14 10.06 -1.60
C SER A 145 0.08 8.56 -1.28
N ALA A 146 1.24 7.96 -1.08
CA ALA A 146 1.38 6.57 -0.66
C ALA A 146 2.17 6.46 0.64
N GLY A 147 1.73 5.57 1.55
CA GLY A 147 2.54 5.22 2.72
C GLY A 147 3.83 4.56 2.28
N MET A 148 3.70 3.51 1.47
CA MET A 148 4.82 2.82 0.83
C MET A 148 4.56 2.72 -0.67
N LEU A 149 5.55 3.09 -1.48
CA LEU A 149 5.50 3.04 -2.95
C LEU A 149 6.62 2.13 -3.48
N GLY A 150 6.26 1.18 -4.33
CA GLY A 150 7.20 0.32 -5.04
C GLY A 150 7.03 0.45 -6.55
N GLU A 151 8.12 0.70 -7.26
CA GLU A 151 8.07 0.89 -8.71
C GLU A 151 9.21 0.15 -9.43
N VAL A 152 8.84 -0.69 -10.40
CA VAL A 152 9.78 -1.28 -11.35
C VAL A 152 9.57 -0.63 -12.71
N LYS A 153 10.59 0.00 -13.26
CA LYS A 153 10.54 0.64 -14.57
C LYS A 153 10.79 -0.34 -15.71
N SER A 154 10.25 -0.05 -16.88
CA SER A 154 10.45 -0.85 -18.10
C SER A 154 11.90 -0.88 -18.61
N THR A 155 12.76 0.02 -18.12
CA THR A 155 14.19 0.10 -18.43
C THR A 155 15.06 -0.96 -17.75
N VAL A 156 14.50 -1.70 -16.76
CA VAL A 156 15.21 -2.76 -16.06
C VAL A 156 15.49 -3.93 -17.01
N ALA A 157 16.73 -4.43 -17.03
CA ALA A 157 17.10 -5.54 -17.90
C ALA A 157 16.39 -6.84 -17.51
N THR A 158 15.98 -7.60 -18.52
CA THR A 158 15.46 -8.95 -18.36
C THR A 158 16.59 -9.94 -18.15
N GLY A 159 16.47 -10.85 -17.19
CA GLY A 159 17.39 -11.98 -16.99
C GLY A 159 18.26 -11.93 -15.73
N THR A 160 18.27 -10.83 -14.99
CA THR A 160 18.84 -10.78 -13.63
C THR A 160 17.74 -11.05 -12.60
N ALA A 161 18.09 -11.59 -11.43
CA ALA A 161 17.15 -11.78 -10.33
C ALA A 161 16.65 -10.41 -9.85
N THR A 162 15.54 -9.94 -10.46
CA THR A 162 14.94 -8.63 -10.18
C THR A 162 13.78 -8.83 -9.21
N THR A 163 13.89 -8.22 -8.03
CA THR A 163 12.82 -8.26 -7.02
C THR A 163 12.61 -6.90 -6.38
N LEU A 164 11.34 -6.54 -6.19
CA LEU A 164 10.94 -5.39 -5.41
C LEU A 164 9.96 -5.82 -4.34
N THR A 165 10.27 -5.51 -3.08
CA THR A 165 9.41 -5.87 -1.95
C THR A 165 9.08 -4.67 -1.09
N LEU A 166 7.81 -4.57 -0.67
CA LEU A 166 7.35 -3.67 0.38
C LEU A 166 6.80 -4.52 1.53
N THR A 167 7.24 -4.28 2.75
CA THR A 167 6.75 -4.99 3.93
C THR A 167 6.31 -4.00 5.01
N ASN A 168 5.06 -4.07 5.41
CA ASN A 168 4.56 -3.33 6.56
C ASN A 168 4.35 -4.28 7.73
N SER A 169 5.11 -4.10 8.81
CA SER A 169 4.91 -4.78 10.11
C SER A 169 4.52 -3.80 11.23
N GLY A 170 4.37 -2.53 10.88
CA GLY A 170 3.91 -1.46 11.75
C GLY A 170 2.52 -0.96 11.38
N ASN A 171 2.31 0.34 11.51
CA ASN A 171 1.05 1.00 11.21
C ASN A 171 1.18 1.94 10.01
N ILE A 172 0.21 1.88 9.09
CA ILE A 172 0.05 2.87 8.02
C ILE A 172 -1.34 3.50 8.18
N ASN A 173 -1.37 4.81 8.43
CA ASN A 173 -2.60 5.59 8.62
C ASN A 173 -2.82 6.53 7.44
N VAL A 174 -3.88 6.29 6.67
CA VAL A 174 -4.28 7.14 5.54
C VAL A 174 -5.39 8.07 6.02
N LYS A 175 -5.06 9.35 6.30
CA LYS A 175 -5.96 10.36 6.89
C LYS A 175 -6.51 11.38 5.89
N THR A 176 -6.48 11.05 4.63
CA THR A 176 -6.89 11.94 3.53
C THR A 176 -7.66 11.17 2.45
N LYS A 177 -7.83 11.76 1.28
CA LYS A 177 -8.52 11.15 0.14
C LYS A 177 -7.55 10.78 -1.00
N ASN A 178 -8.00 9.90 -1.92
CA ASN A 178 -7.27 9.50 -3.12
C ASN A 178 -5.82 9.04 -2.83
N SER A 179 -5.63 8.36 -1.71
CA SER A 179 -4.32 7.95 -1.24
C SER A 179 -4.27 6.44 -0.97
N THR A 180 -3.06 5.90 -0.94
CA THR A 180 -2.85 4.45 -0.85
C THR A 180 -1.94 4.11 0.33
N GLY A 181 -2.29 3.09 1.10
CA GLY A 181 -1.42 2.57 2.15
C GLY A 181 -0.12 2.00 1.56
N MET A 182 -0.23 0.96 0.72
CA MET A 182 0.90 0.36 -0.01
C MET A 182 0.56 0.28 -1.49
N MET A 183 1.43 0.80 -2.34
CA MET A 183 1.23 0.83 -3.80
C MET A 183 2.40 0.18 -4.53
N LEU A 184 2.09 -0.74 -5.44
CA LEU A 184 3.04 -1.36 -6.34
C LEU A 184 2.67 -1.09 -7.80
N THR A 185 3.68 -0.81 -8.62
CA THR A 185 3.53 -0.82 -10.08
C THR A 185 4.75 -1.46 -10.75
N ASN A 186 4.50 -2.35 -11.71
CA ASN A 186 5.54 -3.06 -12.45
C ASN A 186 5.39 -2.77 -13.95
N ASP A 187 6.18 -1.82 -14.46
CA ASP A 187 6.17 -1.47 -15.87
C ASP A 187 6.99 -2.46 -16.73
N LEU A 188 7.70 -3.42 -16.12
CA LEU A 188 8.48 -4.44 -16.82
C LEU A 188 7.60 -5.65 -17.16
N ALA A 189 7.07 -5.70 -18.37
CA ALA A 189 6.11 -6.71 -18.80
C ALA A 189 6.59 -8.17 -18.70
N SER A 190 7.91 -8.41 -18.82
CA SER A 190 8.55 -9.73 -18.73
C SER A 190 8.76 -10.21 -17.29
N LEU A 191 8.68 -9.33 -16.29
CA LEU A 191 8.88 -9.71 -14.90
C LEU A 191 7.65 -10.43 -14.35
N ALA A 192 7.86 -11.55 -13.67
CA ALA A 192 6.78 -12.27 -12.99
C ALA A 192 6.21 -11.45 -11.84
N LYS A 193 4.88 -11.53 -11.65
CA LYS A 193 4.16 -10.74 -10.64
C LYS A 193 4.65 -11.00 -9.21
N ASP A 194 5.13 -12.18 -8.89
CA ASP A 194 5.61 -12.54 -7.56
C ASP A 194 6.98 -11.94 -7.22
N ASN A 195 7.67 -11.38 -8.22
CA ASN A 195 8.90 -10.63 -8.00
C ASN A 195 8.65 -9.17 -7.59
N VAL A 196 7.41 -8.68 -7.70
CA VAL A 196 7.00 -7.34 -7.28
C VAL A 196 5.87 -7.49 -6.26
N LYS A 197 6.24 -7.43 -4.98
CA LYS A 197 5.36 -7.86 -3.89
C LYS A 197 5.21 -6.80 -2.80
N ALA A 198 3.97 -6.60 -2.32
CA ALA A 198 3.67 -5.89 -1.08
C ALA A 198 3.03 -6.86 -0.08
N GLU A 199 3.52 -6.87 1.16
CA GLU A 199 3.01 -7.69 2.23
C GLU A 199 2.71 -6.85 3.47
N ASN A 200 1.46 -6.84 3.88
CA ASN A 200 1.01 -6.22 5.11
C ASN A 200 0.96 -7.24 6.23
N ASN A 201 1.91 -7.17 7.15
CA ASN A 201 2.00 -7.96 8.38
C ASN A 201 1.67 -7.10 9.62
N GLY A 202 1.18 -5.88 9.41
CA GLY A 202 0.77 -4.94 10.43
C GLY A 202 -0.62 -4.38 10.14
N ILE A 203 -0.88 -3.14 10.52
CA ILE A 203 -2.20 -2.53 10.38
C ILE A 203 -2.17 -1.44 9.31
N ILE A 204 -3.10 -1.50 8.37
CA ILE A 204 -3.40 -0.39 7.47
C ILE A 204 -4.79 0.16 7.83
N THR A 205 -4.88 1.44 8.14
CA THR A 205 -6.15 2.11 8.45
C THR A 205 -6.41 3.23 7.46
N LEU A 206 -7.52 3.11 6.73
CA LEU A 206 -8.06 4.16 5.89
C LEU A 206 -9.05 4.94 6.73
N GLU A 207 -8.68 6.12 7.17
CA GLU A 207 -9.51 7.02 7.97
C GLU A 207 -9.49 8.42 7.37
N SER A 208 -10.57 9.17 7.51
CA SER A 208 -10.64 10.54 7.03
C SER A 208 -11.49 11.37 7.98
N THR A 209 -11.06 12.60 8.17
CA THR A 209 -11.80 13.58 8.95
C THR A 209 -12.95 14.23 8.16
N THR A 210 -13.02 13.98 6.84
CA THR A 210 -14.06 14.51 5.95
C THR A 210 -14.94 13.39 5.41
N LYS A 211 -16.27 13.63 5.34
CA LYS A 211 -17.25 12.68 4.79
C LYS A 211 -17.35 12.72 3.25
N ALA A 212 -16.40 13.34 2.56
CA ALA A 212 -16.37 13.40 1.10
C ALA A 212 -15.84 12.08 0.51
N ASP A 213 -16.07 11.86 -0.78
CA ASP A 213 -15.54 10.72 -1.56
C ASP A 213 -14.06 10.56 -1.30
N ASN A 214 -13.68 9.52 -0.58
CA ASN A 214 -12.29 9.38 -0.16
C ASN A 214 -11.47 8.56 -1.14
N LYS A 215 -12.06 7.51 -1.75
CA LYS A 215 -11.42 6.65 -2.77
C LYS A 215 -10.01 6.21 -2.40
N ASN A 216 -9.79 5.89 -1.13
CA ASN A 216 -8.52 5.40 -0.63
C ASN A 216 -8.37 3.91 -0.91
N ILE A 217 -7.13 3.45 -0.98
CA ILE A 217 -6.82 2.03 -1.19
C ILE A 217 -5.84 1.58 -0.10
N GLY A 218 -6.13 0.44 0.54
CA GLY A 218 -5.19 -0.15 1.51
C GLY A 218 -3.95 -0.69 0.81
N ILE A 219 -4.13 -1.67 -0.10
CA ILE A 219 -3.05 -2.22 -0.93
C ILE A 219 -3.46 -2.16 -2.39
N LEU A 220 -2.65 -1.51 -3.22
CA LEU A 220 -2.79 -1.49 -4.68
C LEU A 220 -1.66 -2.30 -5.33
N ALA A 221 -2.01 -3.38 -6.00
CA ALA A 221 -1.13 -4.12 -6.90
C ALA A 221 -1.52 -3.80 -8.35
N ASN A 222 -0.59 -3.24 -9.12
CA ASN A 222 -0.83 -2.78 -10.49
C ASN A 222 0.24 -3.29 -11.46
N LYS A 223 -0.17 -3.66 -12.67
CA LYS A 223 0.72 -4.09 -13.75
C LYS A 223 1.61 -5.27 -13.34
N LYS A 224 1.03 -6.45 -13.17
CA LYS A 224 1.76 -7.67 -12.79
C LYS A 224 2.50 -7.53 -11.45
N ALA A 225 1.80 -7.17 -10.41
CA ALA A 225 2.30 -7.14 -9.04
C ALA A 225 1.43 -8.02 -8.12
N THR A 226 1.94 -8.35 -6.94
CA THR A 226 1.23 -9.15 -5.94
C THR A 226 1.10 -8.37 -4.63
N GLY A 227 -0.13 -8.22 -4.11
CA GLY A 227 -0.42 -7.65 -2.81
C GLY A 227 -0.93 -8.73 -1.85
N ILE A 228 -0.39 -8.80 -0.64
CA ILE A 228 -0.81 -9.78 0.39
C ILE A 228 -1.15 -9.02 1.68
N ASN A 229 -2.30 -9.34 2.24
CA ASN A 229 -2.66 -8.93 3.60
C ASN A 229 -2.57 -10.14 4.53
N SER A 230 -1.62 -10.12 5.45
CA SER A 230 -1.39 -11.15 6.48
C SER A 230 -1.79 -10.67 7.88
N GLU A 231 -2.34 -9.44 8.01
CA GLU A 231 -2.85 -8.90 9.27
C GLU A 231 -4.14 -8.07 9.02
N THR A 232 -4.26 -6.84 9.45
CA THR A 232 -5.53 -6.11 9.41
C THR A 232 -5.53 -4.94 8.44
N ILE A 233 -6.59 -4.82 7.63
CA ILE A 233 -6.91 -3.61 6.87
C ILE A 233 -8.26 -3.08 7.35
N ASN A 234 -8.31 -1.85 7.86
CA ASN A 234 -9.53 -1.15 8.26
C ASN A 234 -9.92 -0.11 7.21
N VAL A 235 -11.08 -0.28 6.60
CA VAL A 235 -11.65 0.64 5.59
C VAL A 235 -12.76 1.45 6.25
N ASN A 236 -12.40 2.60 6.84
CA ASN A 236 -13.33 3.47 7.56
C ASN A 236 -13.68 4.73 6.74
N THR A 237 -13.37 4.75 5.45
CA THR A 237 -13.59 5.89 4.55
C THR A 237 -14.50 5.51 3.38
N LEU A 238 -15.39 6.44 3.02
CA LEU A 238 -16.40 6.30 1.95
C LEU A 238 -15.73 5.92 0.61
N GLU A 239 -16.38 5.02 -0.15
CA GLU A 239 -15.97 4.60 -1.51
C GLU A 239 -14.52 4.09 -1.60
N SER A 240 -14.00 3.54 -0.53
CA SER A 240 -12.61 3.08 -0.45
C SER A 240 -12.49 1.57 -0.61
N VAL A 241 -11.30 1.11 -0.96
CA VAL A 241 -11.00 -0.30 -1.27
C VAL A 241 -9.92 -0.82 -0.31
N GLY A 242 -10.17 -1.97 0.30
CA GLY A 242 -9.16 -2.63 1.13
C GLY A 242 -7.97 -3.08 0.30
N MET A 243 -8.21 -3.90 -0.75
CA MET A 243 -7.18 -4.39 -1.65
C MET A 243 -7.65 -4.31 -3.10
N LEU A 244 -6.81 -3.79 -3.99
CA LEU A 244 -7.08 -3.70 -5.44
C LEU A 244 -5.97 -4.38 -6.23
N GLY A 245 -6.34 -5.40 -7.01
CA GLY A 245 -5.51 -5.98 -8.07
C GLY A 245 -6.01 -5.56 -9.44
N GLN A 246 -5.17 -4.91 -10.24
CA GLN A 246 -5.52 -4.49 -11.60
C GLN A 246 -4.36 -4.71 -12.58
N ALA A 247 -4.70 -4.77 -13.88
CA ALA A 247 -3.72 -4.96 -14.94
C ALA A 247 -2.84 -6.21 -14.71
N ALA A 248 -3.46 -7.39 -14.69
CA ALA A 248 -2.84 -8.71 -14.51
C ALA A 248 -2.15 -8.93 -13.14
N SER A 249 -2.64 -8.27 -12.10
CA SER A 249 -2.11 -8.35 -10.73
C SER A 249 -2.94 -9.26 -9.83
N SER A 250 -2.35 -9.68 -8.71
CA SER A 250 -3.02 -10.51 -7.72
C SER A 250 -3.07 -9.82 -6.36
N VAL A 251 -4.20 -9.95 -5.66
CA VAL A 251 -4.30 -9.59 -4.24
C VAL A 251 -4.86 -10.77 -3.43
N VAL A 252 -4.25 -11.04 -2.28
CA VAL A 252 -4.61 -12.17 -1.41
C VAL A 252 -4.81 -11.68 0.01
N ASN A 253 -6.00 -11.88 0.55
CA ASN A 253 -6.28 -11.63 1.96
C ASN A 253 -6.11 -12.92 2.77
N LYS A 254 -5.15 -12.95 3.70
CA LYS A 254 -4.84 -14.07 4.58
C LYS A 254 -5.24 -13.82 6.04
N LYS A 255 -5.86 -12.66 6.34
CA LYS A 255 -6.30 -12.31 7.68
C LYS A 255 -7.60 -11.48 7.63
N THR A 256 -7.64 -10.28 8.14
CA THR A 256 -8.89 -9.53 8.30
C THR A 256 -8.95 -8.28 7.45
N ILE A 257 -10.08 -8.07 6.76
CA ILE A 257 -10.46 -6.79 6.17
C ILE A 257 -11.78 -6.36 6.81
N ASN A 258 -11.81 -5.16 7.42
CA ASN A 258 -12.99 -4.58 8.03
C ASN A 258 -13.50 -3.40 7.19
N LEU A 259 -14.74 -3.47 6.73
CA LEU A 259 -15.42 -2.38 6.03
C LEU A 259 -16.43 -1.74 6.97
N SER A 260 -16.13 -0.58 7.52
CA SER A 260 -17.04 0.16 8.41
C SER A 260 -17.71 1.34 7.72
N ALA A 261 -17.16 1.83 6.62
CA ALA A 261 -17.70 2.95 5.86
C ALA A 261 -18.66 2.51 4.75
N GLU A 262 -19.53 3.43 4.34
CA GLU A 262 -20.48 3.23 3.24
C GLU A 262 -19.78 3.07 1.89
N LYS A 263 -20.33 2.22 1.02
CA LYS A 263 -19.85 1.94 -0.35
C LYS A 263 -18.40 1.46 -0.42
N GLY A 264 -17.90 0.86 0.67
CA GLY A 264 -16.56 0.26 0.69
C GLY A 264 -16.51 -1.07 -0.08
N ILE A 265 -15.32 -1.41 -0.55
CA ILE A 265 -15.04 -2.70 -1.19
C ILE A 265 -13.89 -3.36 -0.42
N GLY A 266 -14.08 -4.60 0.03
CA GLY A 266 -13.01 -5.33 0.71
C GLY A 266 -11.87 -5.66 -0.25
N MET A 267 -12.19 -6.38 -1.33
CA MET A 267 -11.22 -6.75 -2.37
C MET A 267 -11.80 -6.52 -3.76
N LEU A 268 -11.01 -5.93 -4.65
CA LEU A 268 -11.38 -5.68 -6.05
C LEU A 268 -10.35 -6.34 -6.99
N ALA A 269 -10.85 -7.19 -7.88
CA ALA A 269 -10.11 -7.64 -9.06
C ALA A 269 -10.63 -6.92 -10.28
N LYS A 270 -9.78 -6.18 -10.97
CA LYS A 270 -10.13 -5.41 -12.16
C LYS A 270 -9.17 -5.70 -13.30
N ASP A 271 -9.72 -5.80 -14.51
CA ASP A 271 -9.03 -6.11 -15.76
C ASP A 271 -8.60 -7.59 -15.88
N THR A 272 -8.36 -8.00 -17.12
CA THR A 272 -7.96 -9.37 -17.48
C THR A 272 -6.75 -9.86 -16.68
N ASP A 273 -6.74 -11.13 -16.30
CA ASP A 273 -5.69 -11.80 -15.51
C ASP A 273 -5.47 -11.23 -14.09
N SER A 274 -6.33 -10.32 -13.64
CA SER A 274 -6.31 -9.83 -12.27
C SER A 274 -7.13 -10.73 -11.35
N THR A 275 -6.59 -11.01 -10.16
CA THR A 275 -7.24 -11.88 -9.18
C THR A 275 -7.32 -11.24 -7.80
N ALA A 276 -8.44 -11.48 -7.10
CA ALA A 276 -8.61 -11.18 -5.70
C ALA A 276 -9.05 -12.47 -4.99
N THR A 277 -8.25 -12.95 -4.06
CA THR A 277 -8.50 -14.20 -3.33
C THR A 277 -8.64 -13.93 -1.85
N ASN A 278 -9.81 -14.24 -1.27
CA ASN A 278 -10.02 -14.18 0.16
C ASN A 278 -9.75 -15.55 0.78
N GLU A 279 -8.73 -15.65 1.62
CA GLU A 279 -8.33 -16.88 2.35
C GLU A 279 -8.61 -16.78 3.85
N ASP A 280 -9.18 -15.67 4.34
CA ASP A 280 -9.63 -15.53 5.73
C ASP A 280 -10.91 -14.67 5.81
N THR A 281 -10.99 -13.62 6.57
CA THR A 281 -12.23 -12.94 6.91
C THR A 281 -12.35 -11.56 6.26
N ILE A 282 -13.51 -11.30 5.67
CA ILE A 282 -13.94 -9.95 5.27
C ILE A 282 -15.23 -9.60 6.03
N ASN A 283 -15.20 -8.57 6.87
CA ASN A 283 -16.36 -8.06 7.60
C ASN A 283 -16.96 -6.86 6.84
N VAL A 284 -18.20 -6.98 6.38
CA VAL A 284 -18.92 -5.96 5.61
C VAL A 284 -19.98 -5.32 6.50
N ASN A 285 -19.60 -4.26 7.23
CA ASN A 285 -20.46 -3.55 8.17
C ASN A 285 -20.96 -2.20 7.62
N GLY A 286 -20.28 -1.64 6.61
CA GLY A 286 -20.65 -0.38 5.98
C GLY A 286 -21.81 -0.54 5.01
N LYS A 287 -22.79 0.37 5.07
CA LYS A 287 -23.97 0.38 4.19
C LYS A 287 -23.56 0.36 2.71
N GLN A 288 -24.27 -0.43 1.88
CA GLN A 288 -24.03 -0.56 0.44
C GLN A 288 -22.59 -0.99 0.07
N SER A 289 -21.90 -1.65 0.97
CA SER A 289 -20.54 -2.15 0.75
C SER A 289 -20.53 -3.56 0.21
N SER A 290 -19.43 -3.93 -0.45
CA SER A 290 -19.22 -5.27 -1.02
C SER A 290 -17.98 -5.92 -0.41
N GLY A 291 -18.09 -7.19 -0.01
CA GLY A 291 -16.94 -7.96 0.44
C GLY A 291 -15.89 -8.09 -0.66
N MET A 292 -16.33 -8.56 -1.83
CA MET A 292 -15.48 -8.68 -3.02
C MET A 292 -16.19 -8.14 -4.25
N LEU A 293 -15.41 -7.60 -5.20
CA LEU A 293 -15.89 -7.16 -6.51
C LEU A 293 -14.98 -7.72 -7.61
N ALA A 294 -15.59 -8.33 -8.61
CA ALA A 294 -14.94 -8.71 -9.87
C ALA A 294 -15.47 -7.84 -11.00
N GLN A 295 -14.58 -7.17 -11.73
CA GLN A 295 -14.95 -6.24 -12.79
C GLN A 295 -14.02 -6.36 -14.00
N THR A 296 -14.55 -6.15 -15.22
CA THR A 296 -13.76 -6.06 -16.45
C THR A 296 -12.81 -7.25 -16.63
N ALA A 297 -13.36 -8.47 -16.67
CA ALA A 297 -12.63 -9.76 -16.75
C ALA A 297 -11.72 -10.09 -15.54
N GLY A 298 -11.79 -9.34 -14.44
CA GLY A 298 -11.14 -9.71 -13.19
C GLY A 298 -11.83 -10.88 -12.48
N LYS A 299 -11.10 -11.61 -11.66
CA LYS A 299 -11.61 -12.79 -10.92
C LYS A 299 -11.54 -12.57 -9.41
N ALA A 300 -12.67 -12.71 -8.71
CA ALA A 300 -12.78 -12.68 -7.26
C ALA A 300 -13.15 -14.07 -6.72
N GLU A 301 -12.35 -14.63 -5.81
CA GLU A 301 -12.57 -15.94 -5.21
C GLU A 301 -12.64 -15.85 -3.69
N ASN A 302 -13.78 -16.24 -3.10
CA ASN A 302 -13.89 -16.41 -1.66
C ASN A 302 -13.62 -17.87 -1.29
N LYS A 303 -12.56 -18.12 -0.50
CA LYS A 303 -12.17 -19.44 0.00
C LYS A 303 -12.43 -19.62 1.50
N LYS A 304 -12.88 -18.54 2.21
CA LYS A 304 -13.08 -18.62 3.65
C LYS A 304 -14.35 -17.87 4.06
N SER A 305 -14.29 -16.73 4.69
CA SER A 305 -15.45 -16.07 5.29
C SER A 305 -15.69 -14.67 4.77
N ILE A 306 -16.93 -14.38 4.38
CA ILE A 306 -17.44 -13.03 4.20
C ILE A 306 -18.66 -12.87 5.08
N ILE A 307 -18.66 -11.91 6.02
CA ILE A 307 -19.75 -11.65 6.96
C ILE A 307 -20.37 -10.31 6.60
N VAL A 308 -21.64 -10.30 6.22
CA VAL A 308 -22.37 -9.11 5.77
C VAL A 308 -23.42 -8.72 6.81
N THR A 309 -23.09 -7.75 7.66
CA THR A 309 -24.02 -7.13 8.62
C THR A 309 -24.61 -5.84 8.07
N ALA A 310 -24.07 -5.34 6.96
CA ALA A 310 -24.44 -4.07 6.36
C ALA A 310 -25.83 -4.08 5.73
N GLU A 311 -26.60 -2.98 5.91
CA GLU A 311 -27.79 -2.73 5.12
C GLU A 311 -27.44 -2.60 3.63
N SER A 312 -28.13 -3.36 2.78
CA SER A 312 -27.87 -3.45 1.34
C SER A 312 -26.41 -3.83 1.01
N GLY A 313 -25.76 -4.57 1.91
CA GLY A 313 -24.41 -5.10 1.68
C GLY A 313 -24.42 -6.32 0.76
N VAL A 314 -23.31 -6.56 0.08
CA VAL A 314 -23.13 -7.68 -0.86
C VAL A 314 -21.90 -8.49 -0.47
N GLY A 315 -22.01 -9.83 -0.46
CA GLY A 315 -20.86 -10.70 -0.24
C GLY A 315 -19.89 -10.62 -1.43
N ILE A 316 -20.33 -11.06 -2.60
CA ILE A 316 -19.56 -10.98 -3.85
C ILE A 316 -20.39 -10.24 -4.91
N PHE A 317 -19.84 -9.17 -5.45
CA PHE A 317 -20.43 -8.43 -6.57
C PHE A 317 -19.64 -8.74 -7.84
N VAL A 318 -20.36 -9.02 -8.92
CA VAL A 318 -19.80 -9.28 -10.26
C VAL A 318 -20.38 -8.25 -11.22
N SER A 319 -19.54 -7.52 -11.91
CA SER A 319 -19.96 -6.57 -12.95
C SER A 319 -19.19 -6.74 -14.25
N ASP A 320 -19.79 -6.29 -15.32
CA ASP A 320 -19.26 -6.38 -16.68
C ASP A 320 -18.89 -7.84 -17.05
N THR A 321 -17.67 -8.11 -17.43
CA THR A 321 -17.17 -9.46 -17.78
C THR A 321 -16.48 -10.17 -16.62
N GLY A 322 -16.66 -9.73 -15.37
CA GLY A 322 -16.00 -10.28 -14.20
C GLY A 322 -16.41 -11.73 -13.87
N THR A 323 -15.59 -12.40 -13.09
CA THR A 323 -15.87 -13.73 -12.54
C THR A 323 -15.83 -13.69 -11.03
N GLY A 324 -16.94 -14.05 -10.36
CA GLY A 324 -17.06 -14.13 -8.91
C GLY A 324 -17.37 -15.55 -8.46
N VAL A 325 -16.57 -16.11 -7.57
CA VAL A 325 -16.70 -17.49 -7.11
C VAL A 325 -16.69 -17.55 -5.58
N ASN A 326 -17.74 -18.09 -4.99
CA ASN A 326 -17.71 -18.62 -3.64
C ASN A 326 -17.32 -20.09 -3.72
N THR A 327 -16.07 -20.43 -3.42
CA THR A 327 -15.55 -21.79 -3.60
C THR A 327 -16.16 -22.79 -2.61
N SER A 328 -15.93 -24.09 -2.78
CA SER A 328 -16.46 -25.15 -1.89
C SER A 328 -16.09 -24.98 -0.42
N THR A 329 -15.04 -24.24 -0.10
CA THR A 329 -14.62 -23.93 1.27
C THR A 329 -15.07 -22.53 1.73
N GLY A 330 -15.66 -21.74 0.82
CA GLY A 330 -16.10 -20.38 1.09
C GLY A 330 -17.46 -20.33 1.79
N GLU A 331 -17.60 -19.45 2.78
CA GLU A 331 -18.86 -19.17 3.46
C GLU A 331 -19.19 -17.66 3.34
N ILE A 332 -20.42 -17.35 2.99
CA ILE A 332 -20.97 -15.99 3.02
C ILE A 332 -22.11 -15.97 4.01
N THR A 333 -21.96 -15.25 5.12
CA THR A 333 -23.00 -15.10 6.15
C THR A 333 -23.68 -13.76 5.99
N LEU A 334 -25.02 -13.76 5.89
CA LEU A 334 -25.86 -12.58 5.73
C LEU A 334 -26.63 -12.36 7.04
N GLU A 335 -26.31 -11.29 7.75
CA GLU A 335 -26.94 -10.96 9.04
C GLU A 335 -27.92 -9.80 8.94
N ASN A 336 -28.12 -9.25 7.75
CA ASN A 336 -29.07 -8.16 7.49
C ASN A 336 -30.11 -8.59 6.44
N LYS A 337 -31.37 -8.25 6.67
CA LYS A 337 -32.52 -8.64 5.82
C LYS A 337 -32.44 -8.18 4.36
N ASN A 338 -31.70 -7.11 4.07
CA ASN A 338 -31.51 -6.58 2.73
C ASN A 338 -30.12 -6.89 2.15
N ALA A 339 -29.36 -7.77 2.80
CA ALA A 339 -28.06 -8.19 2.30
C ALA A 339 -28.18 -9.23 1.18
N VAL A 340 -27.21 -9.26 0.28
CA VAL A 340 -27.15 -10.18 -0.86
C VAL A 340 -25.86 -10.99 -0.81
N GLY A 341 -25.96 -12.32 -0.95
CA GLY A 341 -24.80 -13.20 -0.97
C GLY A 341 -23.92 -12.97 -2.19
N ILE A 342 -24.48 -13.18 -3.38
CA ILE A 342 -23.82 -12.93 -4.66
C ILE A 342 -24.75 -12.11 -5.53
N PHE A 343 -24.25 -11.00 -6.05
CA PHE A 343 -24.98 -10.13 -6.95
C PHE A 343 -24.21 -9.97 -8.27
N ALA A 344 -24.89 -10.23 -9.38
CA ALA A 344 -24.30 -10.09 -10.70
C ALA A 344 -25.07 -9.06 -11.52
N LYS A 345 -24.36 -8.11 -12.14
CA LYS A 345 -24.94 -7.09 -13.00
C LYS A 345 -24.13 -6.95 -14.27
N ASN A 346 -24.79 -7.19 -15.39
CA ASN A 346 -24.21 -6.97 -16.72
C ASN A 346 -24.65 -5.61 -17.26
N ASN A 347 -23.71 -4.83 -17.77
CA ASN A 347 -23.95 -3.54 -18.43
C ASN A 347 -23.79 -3.64 -19.95
N GLY A 348 -23.57 -4.83 -20.51
CA GLY A 348 -23.32 -5.05 -21.95
C GLY A 348 -23.78 -6.42 -22.46
N THR A 349 -23.25 -6.83 -23.59
CA THR A 349 -23.60 -8.07 -24.31
C THR A 349 -22.66 -9.25 -23.99
N THR A 350 -21.67 -9.05 -23.17
CA THR A 350 -20.65 -10.08 -22.82
C THR A 350 -20.99 -10.79 -21.53
N ASP A 351 -20.71 -12.10 -21.48
CA ASP A 351 -21.02 -12.93 -20.34
C ASP A 351 -20.14 -12.62 -19.13
N HIS A 352 -20.72 -12.69 -17.95
CA HIS A 352 -20.06 -12.71 -16.65
C HIS A 352 -20.36 -14.04 -15.95
N THR A 353 -19.51 -14.43 -15.01
CA THR A 353 -19.71 -15.67 -14.25
C THR A 353 -19.87 -15.36 -12.77
N ALA A 354 -20.95 -15.85 -12.17
CA ALA A 354 -21.17 -15.84 -10.74
C ALA A 354 -21.48 -17.27 -10.27
N GLU A 355 -20.63 -17.83 -9.43
CA GLU A 355 -20.71 -19.22 -9.00
C GLU A 355 -20.75 -19.33 -7.47
N ASN A 356 -21.64 -20.16 -6.95
CA ASN A 356 -21.63 -20.59 -5.57
C ASN A 356 -21.43 -22.11 -5.47
N ALA A 357 -20.22 -22.53 -5.18
CA ALA A 357 -19.90 -23.91 -4.85
C ALA A 357 -19.79 -24.11 -3.32
N GLY A 358 -19.81 -23.04 -2.53
CA GLY A 358 -19.70 -23.03 -1.09
C GLY A 358 -21.04 -22.82 -0.38
N LYS A 359 -20.98 -22.19 0.78
CA LYS A 359 -22.13 -21.98 1.66
C LYS A 359 -22.56 -20.52 1.69
N ILE A 360 -23.85 -20.27 1.58
CA ILE A 360 -24.47 -18.98 1.88
C ILE A 360 -25.46 -19.19 3.01
N VAL A 361 -25.28 -18.49 4.12
CA VAL A 361 -26.06 -18.61 5.34
C VAL A 361 -26.84 -17.33 5.59
N LEU A 362 -28.12 -17.47 5.83
CA LEU A 362 -28.94 -16.39 6.38
C LEU A 362 -28.89 -16.50 7.90
N GLY A 363 -28.15 -15.60 8.54
CA GLY A 363 -28.15 -15.47 9.99
C GLY A 363 -29.43 -14.81 10.47
N LYS A 364 -29.83 -15.10 11.71
CA LYS A 364 -30.99 -14.41 12.33
C LYS A 364 -30.57 -13.00 12.74
N ALA A 365 -31.22 -11.98 12.18
CA ALA A 365 -30.91 -10.59 12.45
C ALA A 365 -31.26 -10.13 13.89
N ASP A 366 -31.93 -10.98 14.71
CA ASP A 366 -32.53 -10.51 15.98
C ASP A 366 -32.67 -11.55 17.11
N GLY A 367 -31.97 -12.66 17.05
CA GLY A 367 -32.04 -13.66 18.14
C GLY A 367 -33.44 -14.26 18.40
N SER A 368 -34.42 -14.02 17.53
CA SER A 368 -35.71 -14.70 17.59
C SER A 368 -35.62 -16.12 17.02
N THR A 369 -36.02 -17.08 17.82
CA THR A 369 -36.11 -18.52 17.45
C THR A 369 -37.15 -18.74 16.36
#